data_65f99536fb5b4caa7f521075d9a26190
#
_entry.id   65f99536fb5b4caa7f521075d9a26190
#
_cell.length_a   1.000
_cell.length_b   1.000
_cell.length_c   1.000
_cell.angle_alpha   90.00
_cell.angle_beta   90.00
_cell.angle_gamma   90.00
#
_symmetry.space_group_name_H-M   'P 1'
#
loop_
_entity.id
_entity.type
_entity.pdbx_description
1 polymer ?
#
loop_
_entity_poly.entity_id
_entity_poly.type
_entity_poly.pdbx_seq_one_letter_code
_entity_poly.pdbx_strand_id
1 'polypeptide(L)'
;MQSKDDSNLRCPIGRVNRLIGWSVLADRTTKKAMFSLRGQVSRHDVRMSGFAHRSSVAEAIAWIDSEIPSLQTEKIALDRSTDRVLAQAITSGVDVPGFRRGMMDGFAVRASDLRKASESEPVVLRVVGDVYPGKPYSSPLSSMHAIRIMTGAPMPPEGDVVIPVEDVRLQDDQIVVSHPVATGKHVGLPGEDVASGTLVLAAGRRIRPQDIGLLSSIGIDAVEVLCKPRVHLITTGNELLPAGTPPKDFMITDANSPMLESLIRRDGGYVTSAGIVPDDPECILKAFQAEVEIIIVSGGSSVGLEDHVPQLLAEHGELGIHGVQMRPSSPVGIGIFKTRLVFLLPGNPVSCLCGYDFFAGRAIRKLTGRGAALPYREQRLPLGESMLSVEGRKDYVRVQIEEGKVTKVMPQGAAMLFSAVRADGFVVISEEAGSLKTGEMVTVYLYEPR
;
A
#
# COMPACT_ATOMS: atom_id res chain seq x y z
N MET A 1 19.13 16.95 -26.43
CA MET A 1 19.02 17.08 -24.97
C MET A 1 18.80 15.69 -24.45
N GLN A 2 19.79 15.17 -23.72
CA GLN A 2 20.02 13.77 -23.46
C GLN A 2 19.05 13.22 -22.40
N SER A 3 18.40 12.10 -22.74
CA SER A 3 17.67 11.23 -21.81
C SER A 3 18.65 10.60 -20.82
N LYS A 4 18.50 10.86 -19.52
CA LYS A 4 19.24 10.15 -18.48
C LYS A 4 18.58 8.80 -18.23
N ASP A 5 19.40 7.77 -18.43
CA ASP A 5 19.16 6.36 -18.14
C ASP A 5 18.72 6.14 -16.67
N ASP A 6 17.54 5.57 -16.48
CA ASP A 6 17.01 5.11 -15.19
C ASP A 6 17.43 3.68 -14.82
N SER A 7 18.64 3.26 -15.22
CA SER A 7 19.10 1.86 -15.11
C SER A 7 19.71 1.46 -13.74
N ASN A 8 19.57 2.25 -12.67
CA ASN A 8 20.26 2.01 -11.39
C ASN A 8 19.33 1.74 -10.17
N LEU A 9 18.24 0.99 -10.36
CA LEU A 9 17.46 0.45 -9.22
C LEU A 9 17.68 -1.07 -9.10
N ARG A 10 18.91 -1.48 -8.84
CA ARG A 10 19.22 -2.84 -8.39
C ARG A 10 19.17 -2.87 -6.87
N CYS A 11 18.22 -3.63 -6.32
CA CYS A 11 18.27 -4.06 -4.92
C CYS A 11 19.58 -4.88 -4.74
N PRO A 12 20.49 -4.53 -3.84
CA PRO A 12 21.73 -5.27 -3.66
C PRO A 12 21.39 -6.66 -3.11
N ILE A 13 21.69 -7.71 -3.87
CA ILE A 13 21.67 -9.09 -3.40
C ILE A 13 22.81 -9.21 -2.38
N GLY A 14 22.48 -8.93 -1.11
CA GLY A 14 23.40 -9.17 -0.01
C GLY A 14 23.71 -10.67 0.08
N ARG A 15 25.01 -11.03 0.02
CA ARG A 15 25.47 -12.39 0.32
C ARG A 15 25.04 -12.75 1.74
N VAL A 16 23.97 -13.53 1.85
CA VAL A 16 23.52 -14.10 3.12
C VAL A 16 24.57 -15.13 3.57
N ASN A 17 25.12 -14.90 4.74
CA ASN A 17 26.03 -15.81 5.42
C ASN A 17 25.39 -17.21 5.56
N ARG A 18 26.14 -18.25 5.19
CA ARG A 18 25.78 -19.68 5.14
C ARG A 18 25.38 -20.34 6.46
N LEU A 19 25.04 -19.60 7.51
CA LEU A 19 24.79 -20.18 8.84
C LEU A 19 23.30 -20.21 9.28
N ILE A 20 22.36 -19.67 8.49
CA ILE A 20 20.93 -19.69 8.82
C ILE A 20 20.15 -20.77 8.02
N GLY A 21 20.80 -21.48 7.11
CA GLY A 21 20.15 -22.42 6.17
C GLY A 21 19.59 -23.71 6.76
N TRP A 22 19.97 -24.13 7.96
CA TRP A 22 19.60 -25.45 8.49
C TRP A 22 18.29 -25.52 9.27
N SER A 23 17.86 -24.45 9.92
CA SER A 23 16.60 -24.44 10.67
C SER A 23 15.37 -24.27 9.77
N VAL A 24 15.52 -23.55 8.64
CA VAL A 24 14.41 -23.31 7.68
C VAL A 24 14.16 -24.55 6.80
N LEU A 25 15.19 -25.35 6.49
CA LEU A 25 15.05 -26.57 5.70
C LEU A 25 14.35 -27.70 6.48
N ALA A 26 14.58 -27.81 7.79
CA ALA A 26 13.92 -28.82 8.63
C ALA A 26 12.42 -28.56 8.80
N ASP A 27 12.01 -27.27 8.89
CA ASP A 27 10.59 -26.89 8.97
C ASP A 27 9.83 -27.10 7.63
N ARG A 28 10.50 -26.88 6.50
CA ARG A 28 9.92 -27.16 5.15
C ARG A 28 9.65 -28.65 4.93
N THR A 29 10.50 -29.53 5.42
CA THR A 29 10.34 -30.98 5.19
C THR A 29 9.17 -31.56 6.01
N THR A 30 8.95 -31.06 7.22
CA THR A 30 7.86 -31.51 8.10
C THR A 30 6.50 -30.95 7.67
N LYS A 31 6.44 -29.70 7.19
CA LYS A 31 5.22 -29.11 6.61
C LYS A 31 4.86 -29.74 5.24
N LYS A 32 5.86 -30.08 4.42
CA LYS A 32 5.66 -30.80 3.15
C LYS A 32 5.02 -32.17 3.35
N ALA A 33 5.33 -32.87 4.44
CA ALA A 33 4.75 -34.18 4.74
C ALA A 33 3.25 -34.10 5.10
N MET A 34 2.79 -33.04 5.74
CA MET A 34 1.36 -32.85 6.06
C MET A 34 0.49 -32.44 4.87
N PHE A 35 1.03 -31.68 3.90
CA PHE A 35 0.33 -31.31 2.66
C PHE A 35 0.46 -32.39 1.56
N SER A 36 1.57 -33.12 1.53
CA SER A 36 1.82 -34.20 0.56
C SER A 36 0.87 -35.39 0.68
N LEU A 37 0.15 -35.55 1.80
CA LEU A 37 -0.84 -36.61 1.98
C LEU A 37 -2.23 -36.32 1.39
N ARG A 38 -2.43 -35.12 0.80
CA ARG A 38 -3.73 -34.73 0.20
C ARG A 38 -3.62 -34.10 -1.18
N GLY A 39 -2.85 -34.62 -2.08
CA GLY A 39 -2.89 -34.14 -3.46
C GLY A 39 -1.54 -34.15 -4.16
N GLN A 40 -1.01 -35.32 -4.39
CA GLN A 40 -0.20 -35.50 -5.58
C GLN A 40 -1.13 -35.22 -6.77
N VAL A 41 -1.02 -34.00 -7.33
CA VAL A 41 -1.49 -33.77 -8.71
C VAL A 41 -0.74 -34.82 -9.52
N SER A 42 -1.45 -35.89 -9.91
CA SER A 42 -0.87 -36.97 -10.67
C SER A 42 -0.20 -36.37 -11.91
N ARG A 43 0.90 -36.97 -12.40
CA ARG A 43 1.52 -36.64 -13.70
C ARG A 43 0.56 -36.91 -14.88
N HIS A 44 -0.74 -36.93 -14.66
CA HIS A 44 -1.77 -37.11 -15.67
C HIS A 44 -1.90 -35.81 -16.46
N ASP A 45 -1.73 -35.92 -17.76
CA ASP A 45 -2.06 -34.87 -18.70
C ASP A 45 -3.55 -34.52 -18.58
N VAL A 46 -3.86 -33.34 -18.03
CA VAL A 46 -5.24 -32.87 -17.80
C VAL A 46 -5.87 -32.25 -19.04
N ARG A 47 -5.12 -32.12 -20.15
CA ARG A 47 -5.61 -31.54 -21.41
C ARG A 47 -6.77 -32.37 -21.94
N MET A 48 -7.87 -31.66 -22.27
CA MET A 48 -9.14 -32.26 -22.73
C MET A 48 -9.83 -33.23 -21.77
N SER A 49 -9.24 -33.47 -20.57
CA SER A 49 -9.79 -34.38 -19.54
C SER A 49 -10.53 -33.62 -18.43
N GLY A 50 -10.38 -32.28 -18.36
CA GLY A 50 -10.90 -31.43 -17.28
C GLY A 50 -10.09 -31.54 -15.99
N PHE A 51 -10.49 -30.76 -14.99
CA PHE A 51 -9.85 -30.79 -13.67
C PHE A 51 -10.33 -32.01 -12.87
N ALA A 52 -9.44 -32.92 -12.52
CA ALA A 52 -9.75 -34.07 -11.69
C ALA A 52 -10.24 -33.68 -10.29
N HIS A 53 -9.68 -32.56 -9.75
CA HIS A 53 -10.04 -31.94 -8.49
C HIS A 53 -9.89 -30.43 -8.60
N ARG A 54 -10.76 -29.68 -7.90
CA ARG A 54 -10.61 -28.22 -7.75
C ARG A 54 -10.47 -27.90 -6.27
N SER A 55 -9.45 -27.15 -5.93
CA SER A 55 -9.25 -26.66 -4.57
C SER A 55 -10.26 -25.57 -4.21
N SER A 56 -10.65 -25.49 -2.97
CA SER A 56 -11.38 -24.32 -2.47
C SER A 56 -10.50 -23.07 -2.55
N VAL A 57 -11.12 -21.88 -2.54
CA VAL A 57 -10.37 -20.62 -2.49
C VAL A 57 -9.57 -20.53 -1.19
N ALA A 58 -10.09 -21.07 -0.08
CA ALA A 58 -9.41 -21.08 1.21
C ALA A 58 -8.13 -21.94 1.18
N GLU A 59 -8.17 -23.13 0.59
CA GLU A 59 -6.99 -24.01 0.40
C GLU A 59 -5.93 -23.32 -0.47
N ALA A 60 -6.34 -22.71 -1.59
CA ALA A 60 -5.42 -21.98 -2.46
C ALA A 60 -4.74 -20.80 -1.74
N ILE A 61 -5.50 -20.05 -0.95
CA ILE A 61 -4.96 -18.96 -0.11
C ILE A 61 -3.99 -19.50 0.93
N ALA A 62 -4.33 -20.57 1.63
CA ALA A 62 -3.47 -21.18 2.65
C ALA A 62 -2.14 -21.68 2.03
N TRP A 63 -2.21 -22.27 0.85
CA TRP A 63 -1.01 -22.68 0.11
C TRP A 63 -0.12 -21.49 -0.26
N ILE A 64 -0.69 -20.42 -0.83
CA ILE A 64 0.05 -19.19 -1.13
C ILE A 64 0.73 -18.65 0.13
N ASP A 65 -0.02 -18.54 1.22
CA ASP A 65 0.46 -17.96 2.46
C ASP A 65 1.62 -18.77 3.09
N SER A 66 1.68 -20.08 2.85
CA SER A 66 2.77 -20.94 3.31
C SER A 66 4.05 -20.80 2.47
N GLU A 67 3.91 -20.39 1.21
CA GLU A 67 5.03 -20.31 0.26
C GLU A 67 5.57 -18.90 0.04
N ILE A 68 4.95 -17.87 0.63
CA ILE A 68 5.46 -16.50 0.54
C ILE A 68 6.84 -16.42 1.22
N PRO A 69 7.90 -15.96 0.49
CA PRO A 69 9.23 -15.82 1.07
C PRO A 69 9.26 -14.72 2.13
N SER A 70 10.32 -14.74 2.96
CA SER A 70 10.56 -13.69 3.95
C SER A 70 10.70 -12.32 3.29
N LEU A 71 10.14 -11.29 3.95
CA LEU A 71 10.21 -9.92 3.51
C LEU A 71 11.66 -9.42 3.54
N GLN A 72 12.08 -8.76 2.46
CA GLN A 72 13.37 -8.06 2.38
C GLN A 72 13.17 -6.59 2.64
N THR A 73 14.22 -5.91 3.12
CA THR A 73 14.21 -4.47 3.40
C THR A 73 15.25 -3.74 2.58
N GLU A 74 14.99 -2.45 2.37
CA GLU A 74 15.92 -1.53 1.72
C GLU A 74 15.85 -0.15 2.37
N LYS A 75 16.97 0.56 2.41
CA LYS A 75 17.02 1.95 2.87
C LYS A 75 16.85 2.87 1.66
N ILE A 76 15.87 3.77 1.76
CA ILE A 76 15.55 4.72 0.68
C ILE A 76 15.49 6.16 1.22
N ALA A 77 15.74 7.13 0.37
CA ALA A 77 15.58 8.53 0.68
C ALA A 77 14.11 8.86 1.01
N LEU A 78 13.90 9.80 1.90
CA LEU A 78 12.57 10.13 2.43
C LEU A 78 11.60 10.60 1.34
N ASP A 79 12.07 11.35 0.34
CA ASP A 79 11.29 11.83 -0.81
C ASP A 79 10.73 10.70 -1.70
N ARG A 80 11.34 9.50 -1.66
CA ARG A 80 10.91 8.30 -2.40
C ARG A 80 10.08 7.33 -1.57
N SER A 81 9.76 7.70 -0.33
CA SER A 81 9.15 6.78 0.64
C SER A 81 7.62 6.76 0.62
N THR A 82 6.96 7.66 -0.11
CA THR A 82 5.49 7.65 -0.24
C THR A 82 4.99 6.28 -0.68
N ASP A 83 3.95 5.79 0.00
CA ASP A 83 3.31 4.50 -0.26
C ASP A 83 4.17 3.26 0.01
N ARG A 84 5.41 3.43 0.50
CA ARG A 84 6.22 2.32 0.99
C ARG A 84 5.77 1.93 2.41
N VAL A 85 6.09 0.74 2.81
CA VAL A 85 5.78 0.23 4.16
C VAL A 85 7.05 0.22 4.99
N LEU A 86 7.02 0.86 6.15
CA LEU A 86 8.15 0.90 7.08
C LEU A 86 8.50 -0.50 7.58
N ALA A 87 9.78 -0.85 7.48
CA ALA A 87 10.31 -2.09 8.02
C ALA A 87 10.55 -2.02 9.53
N GLN A 88 10.89 -0.84 10.03
CA GLN A 88 11.23 -0.61 11.44
C GLN A 88 10.43 0.59 12.00
N ALA A 89 10.15 0.53 13.31
CA ALA A 89 9.54 1.65 14.01
C ALA A 89 10.51 2.84 14.11
N ILE A 90 9.98 4.04 14.07
CA ILE A 90 10.74 5.28 14.16
C ILE A 90 10.36 6.01 15.44
N THR A 91 11.37 6.32 16.25
CA THR A 91 11.26 7.11 17.48
C THR A 91 11.99 8.44 17.27
N SER A 92 11.40 9.55 17.71
CA SER A 92 12.05 10.85 17.63
C SER A 92 13.25 10.90 18.58
N GLY A 93 14.39 11.35 18.08
CA GLY A 93 15.58 11.65 18.87
C GLY A 93 15.62 13.10 19.37
N VAL A 94 14.66 13.92 18.97
CA VAL A 94 14.64 15.37 19.24
C VAL A 94 13.24 15.83 19.65
N ASP A 95 13.20 16.98 20.35
CA ASP A 95 11.94 17.69 20.59
C ASP A 95 11.57 18.55 19.37
N VAL A 96 10.28 18.60 19.04
CA VAL A 96 9.74 19.52 18.02
C VAL A 96 8.62 20.35 18.63
N PRO A 97 8.77 21.69 18.70
CA PRO A 97 10.01 22.44 18.49
C PRO A 97 11.05 22.13 19.58
N GLY A 98 12.34 22.38 19.31
CA GLY A 98 13.44 22.17 20.26
C GLY A 98 13.65 23.30 21.27
N PHE A 99 12.81 24.36 21.26
CA PHE A 99 12.97 25.53 22.09
C PHE A 99 11.62 26.21 22.39
N ARG A 100 11.58 27.01 23.43
CA ARG A 100 10.40 27.86 23.73
C ARG A 100 10.26 28.95 22.68
N ARG A 101 9.05 29.15 22.15
CA ARG A 101 8.78 30.09 21.06
C ARG A 101 7.56 30.97 21.32
N GLY A 102 7.51 32.15 20.72
CA GLY A 102 6.30 32.97 20.67
C GLY A 102 5.25 32.31 19.77
N MET A 103 4.00 32.23 20.23
CA MET A 103 2.87 31.70 19.46
C MET A 103 2.09 32.80 18.75
N MET A 104 2.35 34.07 19.05
CA MET A 104 1.71 35.25 18.48
C MET A 104 2.74 36.28 18.13
N ASP A 105 2.43 37.18 17.20
CA ASP A 105 3.16 38.40 16.97
C ASP A 105 2.82 39.38 18.09
N GLY A 106 3.82 39.95 18.74
CA GLY A 106 3.57 40.78 19.88
C GLY A 106 4.84 41.12 20.68
N PHE A 107 4.76 41.06 21.99
CA PHE A 107 5.84 41.45 22.89
C PHE A 107 6.11 40.38 23.94
N ALA A 108 7.33 39.87 23.96
CA ALA A 108 7.81 39.00 25.02
C ALA A 108 8.17 39.87 26.25
N VAL A 109 7.59 39.54 27.40
CA VAL A 109 7.76 40.24 28.65
C VAL A 109 7.88 39.25 29.81
N ARG A 110 8.14 39.76 31.00
CA ARG A 110 8.08 39.00 32.26
C ARG A 110 6.70 39.18 32.87
N ALA A 111 5.97 38.12 33.09
CA ALA A 111 4.62 38.14 33.69
C ALA A 111 4.63 38.77 35.10
N SER A 112 5.77 38.63 35.81
CA SER A 112 5.95 39.26 37.13
C SER A 112 5.77 40.76 37.11
N ASP A 113 6.15 41.46 36.04
CA ASP A 113 6.07 42.88 35.88
C ASP A 113 4.63 43.36 35.68
N LEU A 114 3.75 42.45 35.24
CA LEU A 114 2.34 42.75 34.90
C LEU A 114 1.34 42.43 36.03
N ARG A 115 1.82 41.92 37.18
CA ARG A 115 0.91 41.45 38.26
C ARG A 115 -0.07 42.51 38.78
N LYS A 116 0.31 43.79 38.74
CA LYS A 116 -0.50 44.90 39.19
C LYS A 116 -1.17 45.70 38.06
N ALA A 117 -0.95 45.28 36.81
CA ALA A 117 -1.55 45.95 35.65
C ALA A 117 -3.08 45.98 35.73
N SER A 118 -3.68 47.15 35.57
CA SER A 118 -5.12 47.35 35.52
C SER A 118 -5.46 48.52 34.59
N GLU A 119 -6.72 48.69 34.25
CA GLU A 119 -7.17 49.86 33.46
C GLU A 119 -6.87 51.20 34.16
N SER A 120 -6.96 51.23 35.50
CA SER A 120 -6.67 52.44 36.30
C SER A 120 -5.16 52.66 36.57
N GLU A 121 -4.37 51.58 36.59
CA GLU A 121 -2.93 51.59 36.80
C GLU A 121 -2.23 50.71 35.74
N PRO A 122 -2.14 51.19 34.49
CA PRO A 122 -1.49 50.43 33.44
C PRO A 122 0.03 50.38 33.64
N VAL A 123 0.65 49.26 33.25
CA VAL A 123 2.10 49.09 33.31
C VAL A 123 2.71 49.51 31.98
N VAL A 124 3.77 50.33 32.05
CA VAL A 124 4.54 50.78 30.89
C VAL A 124 5.86 50.02 30.84
N LEU A 125 6.12 49.37 29.70
CA LEU A 125 7.33 48.60 29.45
C LEU A 125 8.08 49.19 28.25
N ARG A 126 9.42 49.31 28.39
CA ARG A 126 10.28 49.81 27.30
C ARG A 126 10.63 48.70 26.33
N VAL A 127 10.45 48.90 25.02
CA VAL A 127 10.86 48.00 23.96
C VAL A 127 12.36 48.15 23.69
N VAL A 128 13.14 47.09 23.94
CA VAL A 128 14.61 47.14 23.88
C VAL A 128 15.20 46.35 22.71
N GLY A 129 14.38 45.74 21.90
CA GLY A 129 14.84 45.01 20.72
C GLY A 129 13.73 44.16 20.05
N ASP A 130 14.13 43.47 19.02
CA ASP A 130 13.28 42.61 18.23
C ASP A 130 13.88 41.21 18.15
N VAL A 131 13.03 40.19 18.09
CA VAL A 131 13.43 38.78 17.86
C VAL A 131 12.61 38.16 16.75
N TYR A 132 13.30 37.48 15.87
CA TYR A 132 12.74 36.85 14.66
C TYR A 132 12.98 35.35 14.65
N PRO A 133 12.18 34.55 13.90
CA PRO A 133 12.46 33.15 13.70
C PRO A 133 13.90 32.91 13.22
N GLY A 134 14.59 31.97 13.86
CA GLY A 134 15.99 31.65 13.56
C GLY A 134 17.03 32.64 14.08
N LYS A 135 16.62 33.77 14.74
CA LYS A 135 17.53 34.78 15.30
C LYS A 135 17.22 34.99 16.78
N PRO A 136 17.85 34.25 17.70
CA PRO A 136 17.59 34.37 19.13
C PRO A 136 18.09 35.71 19.70
N TYR A 137 17.38 36.22 20.70
CA TYR A 137 17.85 37.32 21.53
C TYR A 137 18.72 36.73 22.64
N SER A 138 19.99 37.15 22.70
CA SER A 138 21.00 36.50 23.55
C SER A 138 21.07 37.06 24.98
N SER A 139 20.56 38.28 25.21
CA SER A 139 20.63 38.93 26.55
C SER A 139 19.38 38.56 27.36
N PRO A 140 19.51 38.41 28.69
CA PRO A 140 18.34 38.26 29.56
C PRO A 140 17.41 39.49 29.48
N LEU A 141 16.11 39.26 29.45
CA LEU A 141 15.11 40.32 29.50
C LEU A 141 15.05 40.90 30.92
N SER A 142 15.44 42.16 31.04
CA SER A 142 15.40 42.87 32.33
C SER A 142 13.94 43.21 32.72
N SER A 143 13.71 43.45 34.02
CA SER A 143 12.41 43.94 34.52
C SER A 143 12.02 45.26 33.86
N MET A 144 10.72 45.46 33.65
CA MET A 144 10.12 46.64 33.00
C MET A 144 10.55 46.86 31.55
N HIS A 145 11.03 45.78 30.88
CA HIS A 145 11.38 45.81 29.47
C HIS A 145 10.51 44.80 28.67
N ALA A 146 10.38 45.08 27.40
CA ALA A 146 9.71 44.22 26.41
C ALA A 146 10.62 44.01 25.20
N ILE A 147 10.48 42.87 24.53
CA ILE A 147 11.12 42.57 23.25
C ILE A 147 10.02 42.28 22.26
N ARG A 148 10.00 42.96 21.11
CA ARG A 148 9.08 42.62 20.04
C ARG A 148 9.41 41.22 19.51
N ILE A 149 8.43 40.33 19.46
CA ILE A 149 8.61 38.95 19.07
C ILE A 149 7.66 38.60 17.94
N MET A 150 8.19 37.90 16.92
CA MET A 150 7.38 37.34 15.82
C MET A 150 6.99 35.89 16.11
N THR A 151 5.86 35.47 15.61
CA THR A 151 5.38 34.09 15.71
C THR A 151 6.46 33.09 15.27
N GLY A 152 6.73 32.09 16.09
CA GLY A 152 7.77 31.11 15.85
C GLY A 152 9.18 31.51 16.26
N ALA A 153 9.42 32.77 16.66
CA ALA A 153 10.70 33.21 17.14
C ALA A 153 11.01 32.65 18.55
N PRO A 154 12.30 32.37 18.87
CA PRO A 154 12.67 31.84 20.17
C PRO A 154 12.39 32.90 21.27
N MET A 155 11.84 32.42 22.40
CA MET A 155 11.63 33.29 23.58
C MET A 155 12.97 33.81 24.10
N PRO A 156 13.06 35.13 24.42
CA PRO A 156 14.25 35.65 25.07
C PRO A 156 14.42 35.00 26.46
N PRO A 157 15.66 34.86 26.94
CA PRO A 157 15.90 34.42 28.31
C PRO A 157 15.17 35.35 29.31
N GLU A 158 14.59 34.78 30.37
CA GLU A 158 13.76 35.44 31.37
C GLU A 158 12.38 35.95 30.87
N GLY A 159 12.13 36.02 29.58
CA GLY A 159 10.79 36.23 29.04
C GLY A 159 9.93 34.98 29.25
N ASP A 160 8.71 35.14 29.80
CA ASP A 160 7.87 34.00 30.15
C ASP A 160 6.40 34.12 29.66
N VAL A 161 6.09 35.22 28.95
CA VAL A 161 4.77 35.44 28.33
C VAL A 161 4.91 36.28 27.07
N VAL A 162 4.02 36.08 26.11
CA VAL A 162 3.87 36.94 24.93
C VAL A 162 2.52 37.64 25.01
N ILE A 163 2.54 38.96 24.90
CA ILE A 163 1.32 39.76 24.76
C ILE A 163 1.11 40.03 23.28
N PRO A 164 -0.03 39.65 22.67
CA PRO A 164 -0.33 39.98 21.29
C PRO A 164 -0.27 41.46 21.01
N VAL A 165 0.12 41.86 19.80
CA VAL A 165 0.24 43.29 19.43
C VAL A 165 -1.09 44.03 19.54
N GLU A 166 -2.21 43.36 19.37
CA GLU A 166 -3.58 43.87 19.51
C GLU A 166 -3.99 44.14 20.96
N ASP A 167 -3.31 43.53 21.95
CA ASP A 167 -3.61 43.66 23.39
C ASP A 167 -2.78 44.74 24.08
N VAL A 168 -1.98 45.51 23.33
CA VAL A 168 -1.14 46.60 23.89
C VAL A 168 -1.42 47.91 23.18
N ARG A 169 -1.19 49.01 23.89
CA ARG A 169 -1.11 50.35 23.26
C ARG A 169 0.35 50.76 23.09
N LEU A 170 0.74 50.99 21.83
CA LEU A 170 2.08 51.43 21.47
C LEU A 170 2.23 52.95 21.75
N GLN A 171 3.36 53.37 22.37
CA GLN A 171 3.73 54.75 22.60
C GLN A 171 5.24 54.85 22.36
N ASP A 172 5.63 55.36 21.20
CA ASP A 172 7.03 55.48 20.77
C ASP A 172 7.83 54.17 20.94
N ASP A 173 8.80 54.11 21.84
CA ASP A 173 9.61 52.95 22.19
C ASP A 173 9.04 52.14 23.38
N GLN A 174 7.76 52.33 23.72
CA GLN A 174 7.12 51.71 24.89
C GLN A 174 5.82 51.01 24.49
N ILE A 175 5.42 50.04 25.32
CA ILE A 175 4.09 49.43 25.31
C ILE A 175 3.39 49.68 26.63
N VAL A 176 2.09 49.88 26.56
CA VAL A 176 1.22 50.08 27.75
C VAL A 176 0.29 48.89 27.85
N VAL A 177 0.33 48.20 28.99
CA VAL A 177 -0.46 46.98 29.27
C VAL A 177 -1.41 47.29 30.43
N SER A 178 -2.70 47.08 30.20
CA SER A 178 -3.78 47.45 31.17
C SER A 178 -4.38 46.26 31.92
N HIS A 179 -3.78 45.07 31.79
CA HIS A 179 -4.30 43.86 32.47
C HIS A 179 -3.15 42.90 32.81
N PRO A 180 -3.27 42.09 33.86
CA PRO A 180 -2.29 41.07 34.18
C PRO A 180 -2.36 39.93 33.19
N VAL A 181 -1.21 39.31 32.84
CA VAL A 181 -1.11 38.18 31.94
C VAL A 181 -0.45 37.02 32.65
N ALA A 182 -1.03 35.83 32.52
CA ALA A 182 -0.49 34.64 33.18
C ALA A 182 0.82 34.16 32.54
N THR A 183 1.76 33.70 33.37
CA THR A 183 3.00 33.06 32.92
C THR A 183 2.69 31.92 31.94
N GLY A 184 3.45 31.82 30.86
CA GLY A 184 3.30 30.80 29.82
C GLY A 184 2.25 31.13 28.77
N LYS A 185 1.43 32.19 28.92
CA LYS A 185 0.43 32.54 27.92
C LYS A 185 1.10 32.90 26.59
N HIS A 186 0.63 32.30 25.49
CA HIS A 186 1.16 32.43 24.11
C HIS A 186 2.64 32.08 23.96
N VAL A 187 3.14 31.16 24.80
CA VAL A 187 4.48 30.59 24.71
C VAL A 187 4.37 29.10 24.44
N GLY A 188 4.85 28.67 23.24
CA GLY A 188 4.99 27.27 22.90
C GLY A 188 6.18 26.63 23.63
N LEU A 189 6.03 25.40 24.05
CA LEU A 189 7.05 24.66 24.81
C LEU A 189 7.86 23.71 23.91
N PRO A 190 9.10 23.39 24.31
CA PRO A 190 9.85 22.33 23.65
C PRO A 190 9.06 21.03 23.67
N GLY A 191 9.04 20.30 22.53
CA GLY A 191 8.38 19.00 22.42
C GLY A 191 6.85 19.04 22.43
N GLU A 192 6.22 20.21 22.29
CA GLU A 192 4.74 20.32 22.31
C GLU A 192 4.07 19.58 21.17
N ASP A 193 4.73 19.40 20.02
CA ASP A 193 4.25 18.60 18.89
C ASP A 193 4.79 17.16 18.98
N VAL A 194 6.11 17.01 19.12
CA VAL A 194 6.78 15.72 19.30
C VAL A 194 7.87 15.85 20.35
N ALA A 195 7.72 15.11 21.45
CA ALA A 195 8.78 15.02 22.46
C ALA A 195 9.83 13.97 22.05
N SER A 196 11.10 14.22 22.41
CA SER A 196 12.18 13.23 22.28
C SER A 196 11.80 11.91 22.98
N GLY A 197 12.09 10.78 22.35
CA GLY A 197 11.67 9.44 22.82
C GLY A 197 10.26 9.01 22.39
N THR A 198 9.47 9.88 21.74
CA THR A 198 8.14 9.52 21.26
C THR A 198 8.22 8.56 20.07
N LEU A 199 7.47 7.45 20.12
CA LEU A 199 7.24 6.57 18.95
C LEU A 199 6.41 7.33 17.92
N VAL A 200 7.05 7.76 16.82
CA VAL A 200 6.43 8.58 15.79
C VAL A 200 5.66 7.73 14.79
N LEU A 201 6.28 6.67 14.28
CA LEU A 201 5.67 5.73 13.34
C LEU A 201 6.03 4.29 13.73
N ALA A 202 5.04 3.42 13.74
CA ALA A 202 5.24 1.98 13.99
C ALA A 202 5.73 1.26 12.72
N ALA A 203 6.43 0.15 12.89
CA ALA A 203 6.73 -0.79 11.80
C ALA A 203 5.42 -1.28 11.16
N GLY A 204 5.45 -1.57 9.85
CA GLY A 204 4.26 -1.95 9.08
C GLY A 204 3.39 -0.76 8.64
N ARG A 205 3.76 0.47 9.02
CA ARG A 205 3.06 1.68 8.58
C ARG A 205 3.29 1.94 7.10
N ARG A 206 2.22 2.08 6.31
CA ARG A 206 2.28 2.63 4.95
C ARG A 206 2.46 4.15 5.04
N ILE A 207 3.58 4.65 4.52
CA ILE A 207 4.01 6.05 4.62
C ILE A 207 3.11 6.94 3.77
N ARG A 208 2.53 7.97 4.39
CA ARG A 208 1.67 8.99 3.77
C ARG A 208 2.44 10.32 3.65
N PRO A 209 1.97 11.28 2.84
CA PRO A 209 2.61 12.58 2.70
C PRO A 209 2.84 13.32 4.03
N GLN A 210 1.86 13.30 4.95
CA GLN A 210 2.01 13.92 6.28
C GLN A 210 3.04 13.20 7.15
N ASP A 211 3.21 11.87 6.99
CA ASP A 211 4.25 11.12 7.70
C ASP A 211 5.65 11.57 7.24
N ILE A 212 5.82 11.88 5.93
CA ILE A 212 7.06 12.45 5.37
C ILE A 212 7.37 13.81 5.99
N GLY A 213 6.37 14.69 6.08
CA GLY A 213 6.53 16.01 6.71
C GLY A 213 7.01 15.89 8.15
N LEU A 214 6.41 15.00 8.92
CA LEU A 214 6.79 14.74 10.31
C LEU A 214 8.20 14.16 10.43
N LEU A 215 8.56 13.16 9.62
CA LEU A 215 9.90 12.57 9.61
C LEU A 215 10.97 13.60 9.25
N SER A 216 10.68 14.47 8.29
CA SER A 216 11.56 15.59 7.93
C SER A 216 11.73 16.58 9.09
N SER A 217 10.68 16.90 9.85
CA SER A 217 10.75 17.84 10.97
C SER A 217 11.59 17.32 12.14
N ILE A 218 11.73 16.01 12.29
CA ILE A 218 12.62 15.37 13.29
C ILE A 218 14.02 15.04 12.74
N GLY A 219 14.35 15.50 11.52
CA GLY A 219 15.70 15.38 10.94
C GLY A 219 15.99 14.06 10.25
N ILE A 220 14.99 13.27 9.87
CA ILE A 220 15.16 12.01 9.15
C ILE A 220 15.14 12.26 7.64
N ASP A 221 16.19 11.86 6.95
CA ASP A 221 16.39 11.99 5.51
C ASP A 221 16.18 10.67 4.73
N ALA A 222 16.23 9.54 5.40
CA ALA A 222 16.08 8.21 4.82
C ALA A 222 15.41 7.24 5.80
N VAL A 223 14.67 6.28 5.26
CA VAL A 223 13.92 5.27 6.03
C VAL A 223 14.17 3.86 5.52
N GLU A 224 14.07 2.88 6.41
CA GLU A 224 14.10 1.46 6.06
C GLU A 224 12.68 0.98 5.77
N VAL A 225 12.47 0.45 4.57
CA VAL A 225 11.16 0.01 4.07
C VAL A 225 11.21 -1.40 3.52
N LEU A 226 10.06 -2.07 3.44
CA LEU A 226 9.96 -3.35 2.76
C LEU A 226 10.20 -3.19 1.26
N CYS A 227 10.97 -4.10 0.65
CA CYS A 227 11.25 -4.10 -0.79
C CYS A 227 9.96 -4.30 -1.61
N LYS A 228 9.95 -3.73 -2.82
CA LYS A 228 8.91 -4.05 -3.80
C LYS A 228 9.26 -5.38 -4.47
N PRO A 229 8.39 -6.41 -4.45
CA PRO A 229 8.64 -7.63 -5.19
C PRO A 229 8.68 -7.34 -6.69
N ARG A 230 9.67 -7.95 -7.37
CA ARG A 230 9.73 -7.93 -8.83
C ARG A 230 8.78 -8.98 -9.37
N VAL A 231 7.93 -8.58 -10.28
CA VAL A 231 6.90 -9.41 -10.89
C VAL A 231 7.15 -9.50 -12.38
N HIS A 232 7.41 -10.69 -12.90
CA HIS A 232 7.56 -10.93 -14.33
C HIS A 232 6.22 -11.33 -14.92
N LEU A 233 5.73 -10.52 -15.85
CA LEU A 233 4.47 -10.75 -16.54
C LEU A 233 4.74 -11.39 -17.90
N ILE A 234 4.16 -12.56 -18.12
CA ILE A 234 4.18 -13.31 -19.37
C ILE A 234 2.75 -13.39 -19.89
N THR A 235 2.54 -12.98 -21.12
CA THR A 235 1.26 -13.18 -21.80
C THR A 235 1.47 -14.18 -22.93
N THR A 236 0.65 -15.23 -23.00
CA THR A 236 0.75 -16.25 -24.05
C THR A 236 -0.57 -16.39 -24.80
N GLY A 237 -0.49 -16.58 -26.10
CA GLY A 237 -1.61 -16.71 -27.03
C GLY A 237 -1.19 -16.36 -28.44
N ASN A 238 -1.26 -17.35 -29.35
CA ASN A 238 -0.93 -17.17 -30.77
C ASN A 238 -1.92 -16.24 -31.49
N GLU A 239 -3.11 -16.02 -30.90
CA GLU A 239 -4.15 -15.12 -31.39
C GLU A 239 -3.95 -13.64 -30.97
N LEU A 240 -2.92 -13.34 -30.15
CA LEU A 240 -2.78 -12.03 -29.54
C LEU A 240 -2.00 -11.05 -30.40
N LEU A 241 -2.53 -9.84 -30.50
CA LEU A 241 -1.84 -8.64 -30.99
C LEU A 241 -1.32 -7.82 -29.78
N PRO A 242 -0.22 -7.08 -29.95
CA PRO A 242 0.27 -6.15 -28.92
C PRO A 242 -0.79 -5.18 -28.42
N ALA A 243 -0.77 -4.85 -27.13
CA ALA A 243 -1.68 -3.90 -26.53
C ALA A 243 -1.69 -2.55 -27.31
N GLY A 244 -2.89 -2.01 -27.52
CA GLY A 244 -3.09 -0.78 -28.30
C GLY A 244 -3.14 -0.98 -29.83
N THR A 245 -2.90 -2.19 -30.34
CA THR A 245 -3.07 -2.50 -31.77
C THR A 245 -4.55 -2.78 -32.07
N PRO A 246 -5.17 -2.15 -33.09
CA PRO A 246 -6.54 -2.48 -33.45
C PRO A 246 -6.71 -3.96 -33.80
N PRO A 247 -7.79 -4.62 -33.36
CA PRO A 247 -8.09 -6.01 -33.73
C PRO A 247 -8.13 -6.17 -35.25
N LYS A 248 -7.63 -7.31 -35.75
CA LYS A 248 -7.60 -7.60 -37.19
C LYS A 248 -7.90 -9.09 -37.43
N ASP A 249 -8.78 -9.37 -38.38
CA ASP A 249 -9.20 -10.72 -38.74
C ASP A 249 -9.69 -11.52 -37.51
N PHE A 250 -9.03 -12.62 -37.19
CA PHE A 250 -9.33 -13.46 -36.01
C PHE A 250 -8.38 -13.20 -34.84
N MET A 251 -7.52 -12.19 -34.94
CA MET A 251 -6.59 -11.80 -33.89
C MET A 251 -7.27 -10.82 -32.92
N ILE A 252 -6.98 -10.97 -31.64
CA ILE A 252 -7.48 -10.09 -30.58
C ILE A 252 -6.34 -9.32 -29.94
N THR A 253 -6.63 -8.12 -29.44
CA THR A 253 -5.62 -7.29 -28.78
C THR A 253 -5.44 -7.69 -27.32
N ASP A 254 -4.20 -7.79 -26.86
CA ASP A 254 -3.88 -8.02 -25.47
C ASP A 254 -4.44 -6.91 -24.55
N ALA A 255 -5.44 -7.29 -23.77
CA ALA A 255 -6.05 -6.45 -22.75
C ALA A 255 -5.54 -6.78 -21.34
N ASN A 256 -4.99 -7.98 -21.14
CA ASN A 256 -4.60 -8.46 -19.83
C ASN A 256 -3.29 -7.86 -19.36
N SER A 257 -2.27 -7.71 -20.19
CA SER A 257 -0.98 -7.15 -19.77
C SER A 257 -1.12 -5.74 -19.20
N PRO A 258 -1.72 -4.75 -19.87
CA PRO A 258 -1.83 -3.40 -19.32
C PRO A 258 -2.70 -3.36 -18.06
N MET A 259 -3.74 -4.19 -17.97
CA MET A 259 -4.57 -4.33 -16.78
C MET A 259 -3.75 -4.91 -15.60
N LEU A 260 -3.05 -6.02 -15.82
CA LEU A 260 -2.22 -6.67 -14.79
C LEU A 260 -1.07 -5.78 -14.34
N GLU A 261 -0.38 -5.09 -15.25
CA GLU A 261 0.65 -4.13 -14.90
C GLU A 261 0.14 -3.02 -13.97
N SER A 262 -1.05 -2.49 -14.25
CA SER A 262 -1.69 -1.47 -13.41
C SER A 262 -2.03 -2.03 -12.03
N LEU A 263 -2.57 -3.24 -11.96
CA LEU A 263 -2.92 -3.92 -10.71
C LEU A 263 -1.67 -4.26 -9.87
N ILE A 264 -0.58 -4.74 -10.51
CA ILE A 264 0.68 -5.04 -9.83
C ILE A 264 1.26 -3.77 -9.20
N ARG A 265 1.27 -2.64 -9.94
CA ARG A 265 1.73 -1.34 -9.40
C ARG A 265 0.82 -0.85 -8.27
N ARG A 266 -0.50 -0.99 -8.38
CA ARG A 266 -1.46 -0.68 -7.30
C ARG A 266 -1.11 -1.43 -6.01
N ASP A 267 -0.79 -2.72 -6.12
CA ASP A 267 -0.49 -3.58 -4.98
C ASP A 267 0.96 -3.47 -4.49
N GLY A 268 1.77 -2.63 -5.15
CA GLY A 268 3.12 -2.25 -4.73
C GLY A 268 4.24 -3.08 -5.34
N GLY A 269 3.96 -3.93 -6.33
CA GLY A 269 4.98 -4.67 -7.08
C GLY A 269 5.72 -3.80 -8.11
N TYR A 270 6.88 -4.28 -8.52
CA TYR A 270 7.65 -3.75 -9.65
C TYR A 270 7.51 -4.69 -10.85
N VAL A 271 7.02 -4.19 -11.97
CA VAL A 271 6.70 -5.01 -13.15
C VAL A 271 7.87 -5.08 -14.10
N THR A 272 8.19 -6.30 -14.54
CA THR A 272 8.93 -6.58 -15.77
C THR A 272 8.04 -7.40 -16.70
N SER A 273 8.16 -7.24 -18.02
CA SER A 273 7.28 -7.95 -18.96
C SER A 273 8.14 -8.67 -20.01
N ALA A 274 7.77 -9.91 -20.31
CA ALA A 274 8.30 -10.65 -21.46
C ALA A 274 7.61 -10.26 -22.79
N GLY A 275 6.49 -9.52 -22.69
CA GLY A 275 5.59 -9.30 -23.81
C GLY A 275 4.74 -10.53 -24.12
N ILE A 276 4.27 -10.60 -25.36
CA ILE A 276 3.53 -11.77 -25.86
C ILE A 276 4.54 -12.85 -26.24
N VAL A 277 4.45 -14.00 -25.58
CA VAL A 277 5.26 -15.18 -25.80
C VAL A 277 4.43 -16.19 -26.60
N PRO A 278 4.97 -16.79 -27.68
CA PRO A 278 4.28 -17.85 -28.38
C PRO A 278 3.87 -19.01 -27.46
N ASP A 279 2.79 -19.72 -27.80
CA ASP A 279 2.36 -20.95 -27.11
C ASP A 279 3.31 -22.11 -27.43
N ASP A 280 4.61 -21.89 -27.20
CA ASP A 280 5.69 -22.81 -27.41
C ASP A 280 6.41 -23.13 -26.08
N PRO A 281 6.59 -24.43 -25.74
CA PRO A 281 7.20 -24.83 -24.47
C PRO A 281 8.57 -24.23 -24.19
N GLU A 282 9.45 -24.15 -25.18
CA GLU A 282 10.81 -23.62 -25.00
C GLU A 282 10.79 -22.10 -24.75
N CYS A 283 9.95 -21.38 -25.49
CA CYS A 283 9.75 -19.94 -25.32
C CYS A 283 9.21 -19.61 -23.92
N ILE A 284 8.22 -20.37 -23.44
CA ILE A 284 7.61 -20.23 -22.11
C ILE A 284 8.67 -20.54 -21.02
N LEU A 285 9.40 -21.65 -21.13
CA LEU A 285 10.44 -22.02 -20.16
C LEU A 285 11.59 -20.99 -20.11
N LYS A 286 11.94 -20.40 -21.25
CA LYS A 286 12.91 -19.31 -21.31
C LYS A 286 12.40 -18.07 -20.55
N ALA A 287 11.14 -17.70 -20.71
CA ALA A 287 10.54 -16.59 -19.98
C ALA A 287 10.50 -16.86 -18.46
N PHE A 288 10.33 -18.11 -18.02
CA PHE A 288 10.37 -18.49 -16.61
C PHE A 288 11.74 -18.31 -15.94
N GLN A 289 12.82 -18.11 -16.70
CA GLN A 289 14.17 -17.92 -16.13
C GLN A 289 14.38 -16.51 -15.56
N ALA A 290 13.46 -15.57 -15.71
CA ALA A 290 13.58 -14.21 -15.18
C ALA A 290 13.92 -14.23 -13.68
N GLU A 291 14.86 -13.39 -13.25
CA GLU A 291 15.29 -13.27 -11.84
C GLU A 291 14.36 -12.33 -11.07
N VAL A 292 13.25 -12.88 -10.58
CA VAL A 292 12.16 -12.15 -9.90
C VAL A 292 11.63 -12.96 -8.73
N GLU A 293 10.79 -12.38 -7.92
CA GLU A 293 10.12 -13.06 -6.81
C GLU A 293 8.81 -13.73 -7.26
N ILE A 294 8.14 -13.15 -8.26
CA ILE A 294 6.83 -13.62 -8.74
C ILE A 294 6.82 -13.69 -10.27
N ILE A 295 6.25 -14.76 -10.82
CA ILE A 295 5.90 -14.87 -12.23
C ILE A 295 4.38 -14.92 -12.35
N ILE A 296 3.82 -14.11 -13.22
CA ILE A 296 2.39 -14.14 -13.57
C ILE A 296 2.30 -14.50 -15.06
N VAL A 297 1.57 -15.54 -15.37
CA VAL A 297 1.27 -15.94 -16.75
C VAL A 297 -0.20 -15.68 -17.02
N SER A 298 -0.52 -14.95 -18.07
CA SER A 298 -1.88 -14.73 -18.55
C SER A 298 -2.09 -15.46 -19.88
N GLY A 299 -3.02 -16.38 -19.89
CA GLY A 299 -3.25 -17.32 -21.01
C GLY A 299 -2.63 -18.69 -20.76
N GLY A 300 -2.97 -19.68 -21.58
CA GLY A 300 -2.41 -21.04 -21.53
C GLY A 300 -2.61 -21.76 -20.18
N SER A 301 -3.57 -21.37 -19.37
CA SER A 301 -3.71 -21.83 -17.96
C SER A 301 -4.76 -22.92 -17.76
N SER A 302 -5.52 -23.29 -18.81
CA SER A 302 -6.68 -24.18 -18.70
C SER A 302 -6.32 -25.65 -19.04
N VAL A 303 -7.24 -26.35 -19.62
CA VAL A 303 -7.13 -27.78 -20.01
C VAL A 303 -7.21 -27.95 -21.52
N GLY A 304 -7.01 -26.94 -22.32
CA GLY A 304 -6.94 -26.98 -23.77
C GLY A 304 -5.72 -27.76 -24.28
N LEU A 305 -5.73 -28.17 -25.54
CA LEU A 305 -4.58 -28.88 -26.13
C LEU A 305 -3.32 -28.04 -26.22
N GLU A 306 -3.46 -26.71 -26.35
CA GLU A 306 -2.36 -25.74 -26.43
C GLU A 306 -2.01 -25.12 -25.08
N ASP A 307 -2.68 -25.54 -23.98
CA ASP A 307 -2.40 -25.04 -22.64
C ASP A 307 -1.18 -25.78 -22.03
N HIS A 308 0.03 -25.40 -22.46
CA HIS A 308 1.27 -26.04 -22.05
C HIS A 308 1.77 -25.62 -20.66
N VAL A 309 1.37 -24.43 -20.17
CA VAL A 309 1.96 -23.80 -18.99
C VAL A 309 1.80 -24.63 -17.70
N PRO A 310 0.64 -25.22 -17.39
CA PRO A 310 0.48 -26.06 -16.18
C PRO A 310 1.38 -27.29 -16.20
N GLN A 311 1.52 -27.95 -17.36
CA GLN A 311 2.37 -29.12 -17.52
C GLN A 311 3.84 -28.77 -17.35
N LEU A 312 4.31 -27.68 -17.99
CA LEU A 312 5.68 -27.19 -17.86
C LEU A 312 6.03 -26.84 -16.40
N LEU A 313 5.08 -26.21 -15.68
CA LEU A 313 5.26 -25.91 -14.27
C LEU A 313 5.33 -27.20 -13.42
N ALA A 314 4.53 -28.22 -13.71
CA ALA A 314 4.56 -29.49 -13.01
C ALA A 314 5.84 -30.31 -13.31
N GLU A 315 6.38 -30.22 -14.52
CA GLU A 315 7.59 -30.94 -14.94
C GLU A 315 8.88 -30.29 -14.43
N HIS A 316 8.95 -28.96 -14.45
CA HIS A 316 10.17 -28.19 -14.16
C HIS A 316 10.15 -27.44 -12.82
N GLY A 317 9.04 -27.54 -12.10
CA GLY A 317 8.80 -26.89 -10.81
C GLY A 317 7.86 -27.66 -9.92
N GLU A 318 6.93 -26.98 -9.29
CA GLU A 318 5.86 -27.57 -8.47
C GLU A 318 4.52 -26.88 -8.80
N LEU A 319 3.55 -27.61 -9.30
CA LEU A 319 2.18 -27.14 -9.48
C LEU A 319 1.37 -27.54 -8.23
N GLY A 320 1.21 -26.60 -7.28
CA GLY A 320 0.54 -26.85 -6.00
C GLY A 320 -0.98 -26.82 -6.10
N ILE A 321 -1.52 -25.90 -6.90
CA ILE A 321 -2.95 -25.72 -7.15
C ILE A 321 -3.19 -25.71 -8.66
N HIS A 322 -4.18 -26.48 -9.14
CA HIS A 322 -4.65 -26.40 -10.51
C HIS A 322 -6.17 -26.54 -10.55
N GLY A 323 -6.85 -25.44 -10.82
CA GLY A 323 -8.29 -25.30 -10.73
C GLY A 323 -8.79 -24.97 -9.33
N VAL A 324 -9.64 -23.93 -9.24
CA VAL A 324 -10.26 -23.47 -8.00
C VAL A 324 -11.77 -23.45 -8.09
N GLN A 325 -12.45 -23.65 -6.97
CA GLN A 325 -13.91 -23.60 -6.85
C GLN A 325 -14.38 -22.14 -6.82
N MET A 326 -14.24 -21.46 -7.96
CA MET A 326 -14.54 -20.04 -8.10
C MET A 326 -15.14 -19.71 -9.46
N ARG A 327 -15.99 -18.70 -9.55
CA ARG A 327 -16.56 -18.16 -10.79
C ARG A 327 -16.55 -16.61 -10.77
N PRO A 328 -15.95 -15.95 -11.79
CA PRO A 328 -15.09 -16.54 -12.83
C PRO A 328 -13.76 -17.00 -12.23
N SER A 329 -12.81 -17.39 -13.03
CA SER A 329 -11.43 -17.74 -12.63
C SER A 329 -11.21 -19.19 -12.14
N SER A 330 -12.13 -20.11 -12.49
CA SER A 330 -11.96 -21.52 -12.15
C SER A 330 -10.63 -22.15 -12.61
N PRO A 331 -10.03 -21.84 -13.79
CA PRO A 331 -8.81 -22.51 -14.25
C PRO A 331 -7.51 -21.87 -13.75
N VAL A 332 -7.52 -21.18 -12.63
CA VAL A 332 -6.29 -20.66 -12.01
C VAL A 332 -5.36 -21.80 -11.61
N GLY A 333 -4.07 -21.65 -11.96
CA GLY A 333 -2.98 -22.46 -11.44
C GLY A 333 -2.05 -21.66 -10.55
N ILE A 334 -1.48 -22.30 -9.52
CA ILE A 334 -0.54 -21.69 -8.59
C ILE A 334 0.56 -22.69 -8.27
N GLY A 335 1.81 -22.24 -8.32
CA GLY A 335 2.92 -23.15 -8.08
C GLY A 335 4.22 -22.43 -7.80
N ILE A 336 5.31 -23.16 -7.86
CA ILE A 336 6.68 -22.69 -7.64
C ILE A 336 7.56 -23.13 -8.79
N PHE A 337 8.30 -22.21 -9.38
CA PHE A 337 9.38 -22.49 -10.29
C PHE A 337 10.71 -22.06 -9.64
N LYS A 338 11.56 -23.04 -9.30
CA LYS A 338 12.75 -22.83 -8.46
C LYS A 338 12.37 -22.23 -7.08
N THR A 339 12.54 -20.93 -6.89
CA THR A 339 12.18 -20.21 -5.65
C THR A 339 11.11 -19.14 -5.87
N ARG A 340 10.53 -19.08 -7.05
CA ARG A 340 9.59 -18.04 -7.48
C ARG A 340 8.16 -18.54 -7.37
N LEU A 341 7.28 -17.73 -6.82
CA LEU A 341 5.85 -17.98 -6.89
C LEU A 341 5.37 -17.78 -8.33
N VAL A 342 4.60 -18.72 -8.84
CA VAL A 342 4.03 -18.69 -10.20
C VAL A 342 2.51 -18.69 -10.10
N PHE A 343 1.88 -17.74 -10.79
CA PHE A 343 0.43 -17.64 -10.91
C PHE A 343 0.04 -17.79 -12.39
N LEU A 344 -0.76 -18.80 -12.70
CA LEU A 344 -1.33 -19.03 -14.02
C LEU A 344 -2.75 -18.47 -14.02
N LEU A 345 -2.95 -17.35 -14.70
CA LEU A 345 -4.23 -16.66 -14.76
C LEU A 345 -4.92 -16.93 -16.11
N PRO A 346 -6.24 -17.09 -16.12
CA PRO A 346 -6.98 -17.35 -17.35
C PRO A 346 -6.84 -16.22 -18.38
N GLY A 347 -6.83 -16.56 -19.67
CA GLY A 347 -6.81 -15.58 -20.78
C GLY A 347 -8.04 -14.67 -20.84
N ASN A 348 -9.21 -15.14 -20.40
CA ASN A 348 -10.44 -14.32 -20.33
C ASN A 348 -10.27 -13.15 -19.34
N PRO A 349 -10.44 -11.86 -19.76
CA PRO A 349 -10.02 -10.71 -18.97
C PRO A 349 -10.65 -10.58 -17.58
N VAL A 350 -11.95 -10.86 -17.43
CA VAL A 350 -12.59 -10.78 -16.10
C VAL A 350 -12.17 -11.94 -15.20
N SER A 351 -11.90 -13.12 -15.77
CA SER A 351 -11.31 -14.22 -15.01
C SER A 351 -9.89 -13.89 -14.58
N CYS A 352 -9.10 -13.25 -15.44
CA CYS A 352 -7.75 -12.78 -15.16
C CYS A 352 -7.75 -11.77 -14.00
N LEU A 353 -8.59 -10.73 -14.08
CA LEU A 353 -8.79 -9.75 -13.01
C LEU A 353 -9.13 -10.39 -11.67
N CYS A 354 -10.12 -11.29 -11.68
CA CYS A 354 -10.59 -11.97 -10.49
C CYS A 354 -9.51 -12.88 -9.88
N GLY A 355 -8.83 -13.69 -10.70
CA GLY A 355 -7.72 -14.54 -10.25
C GLY A 355 -6.54 -13.73 -9.71
N TYR A 356 -6.25 -12.58 -10.32
CA TYR A 356 -5.24 -11.67 -9.80
C TYR A 356 -5.62 -11.14 -8.40
N ASP A 357 -6.81 -10.58 -8.24
CA ASP A 357 -7.23 -9.96 -6.98
C ASP A 357 -7.18 -10.92 -5.79
N PHE A 358 -7.63 -12.16 -5.99
CA PHE A 358 -7.70 -13.17 -4.93
C PHE A 358 -6.35 -13.83 -4.64
N PHE A 359 -5.49 -14.02 -5.64
CA PHE A 359 -4.29 -14.86 -5.52
C PHE A 359 -2.99 -14.05 -5.71
N ALA A 360 -2.67 -13.65 -6.93
CA ALA A 360 -1.39 -12.98 -7.22
C ALA A 360 -1.27 -11.63 -6.50
N GLY A 361 -2.32 -10.80 -6.53
CA GLY A 361 -2.36 -9.53 -5.83
C GLY A 361 -2.25 -9.67 -4.31
N ARG A 362 -2.84 -10.73 -3.73
CA ARG A 362 -2.67 -11.07 -2.32
C ARG A 362 -1.20 -11.33 -1.97
N ALA A 363 -0.50 -12.13 -2.76
CA ALA A 363 0.92 -12.44 -2.54
C ALA A 363 1.77 -11.16 -2.62
N ILE A 364 1.53 -10.30 -3.62
CA ILE A 364 2.23 -9.03 -3.78
C ILE A 364 1.97 -8.11 -2.58
N ARG A 365 0.72 -7.95 -2.14
CA ARG A 365 0.37 -7.12 -0.98
C ARG A 365 1.03 -7.62 0.31
N LYS A 366 1.07 -8.93 0.53
CA LYS A 366 1.76 -9.52 1.67
C LYS A 366 3.26 -9.26 1.63
N LEU A 367 3.91 -9.45 0.47
CA LEU A 367 5.34 -9.19 0.28
C LEU A 367 5.70 -7.71 0.43
N THR A 368 4.78 -6.80 0.16
CA THR A 368 4.98 -5.36 0.39
C THR A 368 4.54 -4.90 1.78
N GLY A 369 4.08 -5.79 2.65
CA GLY A 369 3.57 -5.45 3.98
C GLY A 369 2.22 -4.73 3.99
N ARG A 370 1.50 -4.66 2.86
CA ARG A 370 0.20 -3.99 2.74
C ARG A 370 -0.98 -4.82 3.27
N GLY A 371 -0.68 -6.02 3.78
CA GLY A 371 -1.70 -6.94 4.29
C GLY A 371 -2.31 -7.82 3.19
N ALA A 372 -3.21 -8.70 3.61
CA ALA A 372 -3.79 -9.75 2.76
C ALA A 372 -5.18 -9.40 2.19
N ALA A 373 -5.83 -8.36 2.72
CA ALA A 373 -7.19 -7.97 2.33
C ALA A 373 -7.25 -7.48 0.87
N LEU A 374 -8.39 -7.58 0.26
CA LEU A 374 -8.66 -6.96 -1.04
C LEU A 374 -8.49 -5.44 -0.92
N PRO A 375 -7.83 -4.78 -1.88
CA PRO A 375 -7.47 -3.37 -1.76
C PRO A 375 -8.60 -2.43 -2.21
N TYR A 376 -9.84 -2.78 -1.86
CA TYR A 376 -11.05 -2.07 -2.22
C TYR A 376 -11.74 -1.54 -0.98
N ARG A 377 -12.39 -0.39 -1.11
CA ARG A 377 -13.28 0.12 -0.08
C ARG A 377 -14.52 -0.74 0.00
N GLU A 378 -14.91 -1.11 1.20
CA GLU A 378 -16.12 -1.88 1.45
C GLU A 378 -17.30 -0.97 1.80
N GLN A 379 -18.47 -1.30 1.24
CA GLN A 379 -19.74 -0.65 1.59
C GLN A 379 -20.82 -1.71 1.74
N ARG A 380 -21.61 -1.64 2.82
CA ARG A 380 -22.75 -2.53 3.02
C ARG A 380 -24.01 -1.91 2.46
N LEU A 381 -24.68 -2.62 1.54
CA LEU A 381 -25.87 -2.15 0.84
C LEU A 381 -26.87 -3.31 0.66
N PRO A 382 -28.20 -3.03 0.58
CA PRO A 382 -29.21 -4.04 0.30
C PRO A 382 -29.18 -4.44 -1.18
N LEU A 383 -29.45 -5.71 -1.46
CA LEU A 383 -29.66 -6.21 -2.82
C LEU A 383 -30.98 -5.68 -3.42
N GLY A 384 -30.92 -5.14 -4.63
CA GLY A 384 -32.08 -4.77 -5.44
C GLY A 384 -32.75 -5.97 -6.12
N GLU A 385 -31.99 -7.05 -6.34
CA GLU A 385 -32.45 -8.30 -6.96
C GLU A 385 -31.75 -9.50 -6.34
N SER A 386 -32.34 -10.70 -6.49
CA SER A 386 -31.73 -11.95 -6.01
C SER A 386 -30.52 -12.35 -6.85
N MET A 387 -29.49 -12.90 -6.20
CA MET A 387 -28.27 -13.40 -6.85
C MET A 387 -28.14 -14.90 -6.64
N LEU A 388 -28.21 -15.67 -7.73
CA LEU A 388 -28.06 -17.12 -7.67
C LEU A 388 -26.57 -17.50 -7.73
N SER A 389 -26.15 -18.38 -6.85
CA SER A 389 -24.87 -19.05 -6.85
C SER A 389 -25.04 -20.55 -6.65
N VAL A 390 -23.96 -21.30 -6.73
CA VAL A 390 -23.91 -22.75 -6.50
C VAL A 390 -23.13 -22.98 -5.21
N GLU A 391 -23.72 -23.73 -4.27
CA GLU A 391 -23.05 -24.14 -3.03
C GLU A 391 -21.72 -24.86 -3.34
N GLY A 392 -20.73 -24.64 -2.51
CA GLY A 392 -19.36 -25.15 -2.69
C GLY A 392 -18.52 -24.34 -3.68
N ARG A 393 -19.02 -23.19 -4.19
CA ARG A 393 -18.29 -22.33 -5.13
C ARG A 393 -18.37 -20.86 -4.73
N LYS A 394 -17.24 -20.18 -4.70
CA LYS A 394 -17.17 -18.74 -4.50
C LYS A 394 -17.48 -17.99 -5.80
N ASP A 395 -18.44 -17.08 -5.78
CA ASP A 395 -18.81 -16.28 -6.95
C ASP A 395 -18.40 -14.81 -6.77
N TYR A 396 -17.74 -14.27 -7.79
CA TYR A 396 -17.39 -12.85 -7.93
C TYR A 396 -18.38 -12.21 -8.91
N VAL A 397 -19.32 -11.44 -8.39
CA VAL A 397 -20.43 -10.85 -9.13
C VAL A 397 -20.23 -9.36 -9.28
N ARG A 398 -20.04 -8.88 -10.51
CA ARG A 398 -19.95 -7.45 -10.83
C ARG A 398 -21.29 -6.78 -10.64
N VAL A 399 -21.29 -5.62 -9.96
CA VAL A 399 -22.53 -4.94 -9.56
C VAL A 399 -22.49 -3.45 -9.86
N GLN A 400 -23.69 -2.89 -10.04
CA GLN A 400 -23.96 -1.44 -10.03
C GLN A 400 -24.76 -1.08 -8.79
N ILE A 401 -24.65 0.19 -8.38
CA ILE A 401 -25.36 0.75 -7.24
C ILE A 401 -26.34 1.81 -7.78
N GLU A 402 -27.61 1.48 -7.75
CA GLU A 402 -28.71 2.33 -8.20
C GLU A 402 -29.66 2.61 -7.03
N GLU A 403 -29.94 3.87 -6.74
CA GLU A 403 -30.83 4.30 -5.64
C GLU A 403 -30.48 3.63 -4.28
N GLY A 404 -29.16 3.44 -4.01
CA GLY A 404 -28.71 2.80 -2.76
C GLY A 404 -28.89 1.28 -2.71
N LYS A 405 -29.25 0.63 -3.81
CA LYS A 405 -29.41 -0.83 -3.93
C LYS A 405 -28.41 -1.40 -4.92
N VAL A 406 -28.05 -2.67 -4.71
CA VAL A 406 -27.08 -3.40 -5.51
C VAL A 406 -27.77 -4.26 -6.55
N THR A 407 -27.43 -4.07 -7.82
CA THR A 407 -27.94 -4.86 -8.96
C THR A 407 -26.80 -5.48 -9.76
N LYS A 408 -27.03 -6.59 -10.46
CA LYS A 408 -26.01 -7.24 -11.28
C LYS A 408 -25.77 -6.45 -12.57
N VAL A 409 -24.52 -6.25 -12.94
CA VAL A 409 -24.18 -5.81 -14.30
C VAL A 409 -24.35 -6.96 -15.26
N MET A 410 -25.16 -6.80 -16.28
CA MET A 410 -25.37 -7.82 -17.32
C MET A 410 -24.71 -7.43 -18.64
N PRO A 411 -24.17 -8.39 -19.41
CA PRO A 411 -23.98 -9.81 -19.12
C PRO A 411 -22.81 -10.12 -18.18
N GLN A 412 -22.86 -11.23 -17.43
CA GLN A 412 -21.85 -11.70 -16.45
C GLN A 412 -20.83 -12.68 -17.08
N GLY A 413 -20.34 -12.43 -18.27
CA GLY A 413 -19.38 -13.31 -18.94
C GLY A 413 -17.94 -13.15 -18.43
N ALA A 414 -17.15 -14.23 -18.44
CA ALA A 414 -15.73 -14.25 -18.07
C ALA A 414 -14.86 -13.38 -19.00
N ALA A 415 -15.23 -13.28 -20.27
CA ALA A 415 -14.57 -12.49 -21.30
C ALA A 415 -15.12 -11.05 -21.42
N MET A 416 -16.18 -10.70 -20.70
CA MET A 416 -16.91 -9.43 -20.87
C MET A 416 -16.26 -8.30 -20.07
N LEU A 417 -15.06 -7.85 -20.44
CA LEU A 417 -14.30 -6.81 -19.74
C LEU A 417 -15.11 -5.51 -19.59
N PHE A 418 -15.89 -5.14 -20.59
CA PHE A 418 -16.73 -3.93 -20.51
C PHE A 418 -17.75 -3.97 -19.36
N SER A 419 -18.17 -5.16 -18.93
CA SER A 419 -19.03 -5.29 -17.75
C SER A 419 -18.30 -4.94 -16.42
N ALA A 420 -16.99 -5.14 -16.34
CA ALA A 420 -16.19 -4.68 -15.20
C ALA A 420 -16.00 -3.16 -15.22
N VAL A 421 -15.86 -2.56 -16.42
CA VAL A 421 -15.76 -1.09 -16.58
C VAL A 421 -17.06 -0.40 -16.19
N ARG A 422 -18.22 -1.01 -16.50
CA ARG A 422 -19.54 -0.47 -16.13
C ARG A 422 -19.91 -0.68 -14.67
N ALA A 423 -19.25 -1.62 -13.97
CA ALA A 423 -19.53 -1.93 -12.60
C ALA A 423 -19.00 -0.86 -11.65
N ASP A 424 -19.76 -0.52 -10.62
CA ASP A 424 -19.28 0.28 -9.49
C ASP A 424 -18.37 -0.54 -8.57
N GLY A 425 -18.51 -1.87 -8.61
CA GLY A 425 -17.74 -2.80 -7.79
C GLY A 425 -18.19 -4.24 -8.00
N PHE A 426 -17.91 -5.05 -7.00
CA PHE A 426 -18.32 -6.45 -7.00
C PHE A 426 -18.77 -6.94 -5.62
N VAL A 427 -19.59 -7.98 -5.62
CA VAL A 427 -19.99 -8.74 -4.44
C VAL A 427 -19.35 -10.12 -4.50
N VAL A 428 -18.85 -10.60 -3.39
CA VAL A 428 -18.35 -11.97 -3.23
C VAL A 428 -19.43 -12.80 -2.54
N ILE A 429 -19.97 -13.80 -3.23
CA ILE A 429 -20.86 -14.79 -2.65
C ILE A 429 -20.00 -15.93 -2.12
N SER A 430 -20.11 -16.24 -0.83
CA SER A 430 -19.31 -17.28 -0.18
C SER A 430 -19.67 -18.69 -0.68
N GLU A 431 -18.79 -19.64 -0.41
CA GLU A 431 -18.95 -21.06 -0.79
C GLU A 431 -20.14 -21.72 -0.09
N GLU A 432 -20.50 -21.21 1.10
CA GLU A 432 -21.64 -21.73 1.89
C GLU A 432 -22.99 -21.13 1.44
N ALA A 433 -22.98 -19.99 0.75
CA ALA A 433 -24.19 -19.32 0.31
C ALA A 433 -24.62 -19.81 -1.09
N GLY A 434 -25.70 -20.58 -1.17
CA GLY A 434 -26.27 -21.03 -2.45
C GLY A 434 -26.94 -19.91 -3.25
N SER A 435 -27.48 -18.88 -2.60
CA SER A 435 -28.10 -17.70 -3.22
C SER A 435 -28.31 -16.60 -2.20
N LEU A 436 -28.34 -15.35 -2.68
CA LEU A 436 -28.66 -14.18 -1.89
C LEU A 436 -30.02 -13.62 -2.33
N LYS A 437 -30.85 -13.17 -1.37
CA LYS A 437 -32.21 -12.70 -1.63
C LYS A 437 -32.27 -11.19 -1.80
N THR A 438 -33.23 -10.71 -2.55
CA THR A 438 -33.56 -9.27 -2.63
C THR A 438 -33.76 -8.70 -1.22
N GLY A 439 -33.17 -7.53 -0.96
CA GLY A 439 -33.19 -6.84 0.34
C GLY A 439 -32.10 -7.32 1.32
N GLU A 440 -31.41 -8.43 1.06
CA GLU A 440 -30.31 -8.90 1.90
C GLU A 440 -29.12 -7.93 1.85
N MET A 441 -28.50 -7.66 3.02
CA MET A 441 -27.36 -6.75 3.13
C MET A 441 -26.08 -7.45 2.71
N VAL A 442 -25.45 -6.95 1.65
CA VAL A 442 -24.18 -7.48 1.11
C VAL A 442 -23.04 -6.49 1.25
N THR A 443 -21.83 -7.00 1.29
CA THR A 443 -20.60 -6.17 1.19
C THR A 443 -20.26 -5.99 -0.29
N VAL A 444 -20.24 -4.75 -0.74
CA VAL A 444 -19.76 -4.34 -2.06
C VAL A 444 -18.32 -3.86 -1.93
N TYR A 445 -17.43 -4.44 -2.72
CA TYR A 445 -16.06 -4.00 -2.91
C TYR A 445 -16.03 -2.99 -4.06
N LEU A 446 -15.82 -1.72 -3.77
CA LEU A 446 -15.89 -0.63 -4.75
C LEU A 446 -14.59 -0.52 -5.56
N TYR A 447 -14.69 -0.48 -6.88
CA TYR A 447 -13.53 -0.28 -7.76
C TYR A 447 -12.93 1.12 -7.60
N GLU A 448 -13.75 2.11 -7.34
CA GLU A 448 -13.33 3.49 -7.09
C GLU A 448 -13.94 4.00 -5.78
N PRO A 449 -13.21 4.82 -5.00
CA PRO A 449 -13.83 5.53 -3.88
C PRO A 449 -14.80 6.59 -4.43
N ARG A 450 -16.06 6.47 -4.07
CA ARG A 450 -17.06 7.52 -4.31
C ARG A 450 -17.05 8.56 -3.20
#